data_c6fec1301f975c46bc3890058c98f7d7
#
_entry.id   c6fec1301f975c46bc3890058c98f7d7
#
_cell.length_a   1.000
_cell.length_b   1.000
_cell.length_c   1.000
_cell.angle_alpha   90.00
_cell.angle_beta   90.00
_cell.angle_gamma   90.00
#
_symmetry.space_group_name_H-M   'P 1'
#
loop_
_entity.id
_entity.type
_entity.pdbx_description
1 polymer ?
#
loop_
_entity_poly.entity_id
_entity_poly.type
_entity_poly.pdbx_seq_one_letter_code
_entity_poly.pdbx_strand_id
1 'polypeptide(L)'
;MNEFLKEFKDRGYFYQCTDEKALSKKLNEESIKGYIGFDCTAQSLHVGSLLQIMCLRLMQKHGHKPIVLLGGGTTRIGDPSGKDKTRKILEENEIEKNIKSIENILKKFLDTKDEKVAPIFVNNYTWLKNLNYISFLRDIGKHFTINKMLSFDSVKLRLEREQSLSYMEFNYMILQAYDFLELNKKENCLLQIGGSDQWGNIVNGVELIKRYSSNEVYGLTTELITLASGAKMGKTESGAIWLDKKLFSVFDYWQFWRNTDDKDVLKFLKMFTDLNLNEIENISTQDINEQKIILANKATSILHGTNEAAEAEKIARNSFSGNSSGENLPNTKIDISNIGNDVVNLVSIIDKNLSKSEIRRLIKSNGCLLYTSPSPRDHQP
;
A
#
# COMPACT_ATOMS: atom_id res chain seq x y z
N MET A 1 22.48 -7.89 -16.61
CA MET A 1 21.59 -7.41 -15.52
C MET A 1 20.85 -8.62 -14.98
N ASN A 2 20.69 -8.73 -13.67
CA ASN A 2 19.93 -9.81 -13.04
C ASN A 2 18.44 -9.76 -13.42
N GLU A 3 17.78 -10.91 -13.54
CA GLU A 3 16.38 -10.99 -13.99
C GLU A 3 15.40 -10.32 -13.02
N PHE A 4 15.65 -10.38 -11.70
CA PHE A 4 14.85 -9.64 -10.72
C PHE A 4 14.92 -8.13 -10.97
N LEU A 5 16.13 -7.55 -11.09
CA LEU A 5 16.32 -6.12 -11.34
C LEU A 5 15.78 -5.70 -12.71
N LYS A 6 15.88 -6.58 -13.70
CA LYS A 6 15.30 -6.33 -15.03
C LYS A 6 13.79 -6.23 -14.94
N GLU A 7 13.11 -7.23 -14.37
CA GLU A 7 11.65 -7.21 -14.22
C GLU A 7 11.20 -6.08 -13.31
N PHE A 8 11.97 -5.76 -12.26
CA PHE A 8 11.71 -4.62 -11.37
C PHE A 8 11.67 -3.29 -12.14
N LYS A 9 12.56 -3.10 -13.11
CA LYS A 9 12.58 -1.93 -14.01
C LYS A 9 11.47 -1.97 -15.05
N ASP A 10 11.27 -3.11 -15.70
CA ASP A 10 10.29 -3.27 -16.78
C ASP A 10 8.85 -3.10 -16.28
N ARG A 11 8.58 -3.44 -15.00
CA ARG A 11 7.32 -3.16 -14.32
C ARG A 11 7.15 -1.70 -13.90
N GLY A 12 8.22 -0.89 -13.98
CA GLY A 12 8.20 0.52 -13.59
C GLY A 12 8.34 0.74 -12.08
N TYR A 13 8.90 -0.22 -11.34
CA TYR A 13 9.12 -0.07 -9.89
C TYR A 13 10.35 0.76 -9.57
N PHE A 14 11.39 0.70 -10.39
CA PHE A 14 12.72 1.22 -10.11
C PHE A 14 12.75 2.75 -10.06
N TYR A 15 13.24 3.30 -8.97
CA TYR A 15 13.57 4.71 -8.84
C TYR A 15 15.10 4.90 -8.73
N GLN A 16 15.72 4.39 -7.66
CA GLN A 16 17.18 4.45 -7.49
C GLN A 16 17.70 3.29 -6.61
N CYS A 17 19.00 3.03 -6.73
CA CYS A 17 19.73 1.99 -6.00
C CYS A 17 21.07 2.54 -5.49
N THR A 18 21.52 2.09 -4.33
CA THR A 18 22.82 2.53 -3.76
C THR A 18 24.01 2.04 -4.61
N ASP A 19 23.96 0.80 -5.10
CA ASP A 19 24.91 0.24 -6.07
C ASP A 19 24.24 -0.86 -6.89
N GLU A 20 23.73 -0.49 -8.06
CA GLU A 20 23.00 -1.41 -8.94
C GLU A 20 23.89 -2.53 -9.49
N LYS A 21 25.15 -2.22 -9.79
CA LYS A 21 26.08 -3.22 -10.40
C LYS A 21 26.45 -4.29 -9.38
N ALA A 22 26.80 -3.89 -8.17
CA ALA A 22 27.15 -4.81 -7.10
C ALA A 22 25.93 -5.63 -6.67
N LEU A 23 24.74 -5.01 -6.53
CA LEU A 23 23.49 -5.71 -6.23
C LEU A 23 23.15 -6.73 -7.34
N SER A 24 23.25 -6.35 -8.63
CA SER A 24 22.98 -7.27 -9.75
C SER A 24 23.91 -8.48 -9.74
N LYS A 25 25.19 -8.27 -9.42
CA LYS A 25 26.15 -9.36 -9.27
C LYS A 25 25.76 -10.28 -8.14
N LYS A 26 25.45 -9.74 -6.96
CA LYS A 26 25.06 -10.48 -5.76
C LYS A 26 23.81 -11.34 -5.97
N LEU A 27 22.79 -10.77 -6.61
CA LEU A 27 21.54 -11.45 -6.97
C LEU A 27 21.72 -12.61 -7.97
N ASN A 28 22.77 -12.59 -8.80
CA ASN A 28 23.11 -13.69 -9.71
C ASN A 28 23.88 -14.81 -9.02
N GLU A 29 24.62 -14.48 -7.96
CA GLU A 29 25.48 -15.43 -7.25
C GLU A 29 24.69 -16.28 -6.24
N GLU A 30 23.69 -15.69 -5.58
CA GLU A 30 22.94 -16.37 -4.52
C GLU A 30 21.53 -15.83 -4.33
N SER A 31 20.69 -16.63 -3.68
CA SER A 31 19.40 -16.15 -3.12
C SER A 31 19.69 -15.25 -1.93
N ILE A 32 19.25 -14.01 -1.99
CA ILE A 32 19.42 -13.05 -0.89
C ILE A 32 18.13 -12.85 -0.10
N LYS A 33 18.30 -12.36 1.14
CA LYS A 33 17.19 -11.82 1.92
C LYS A 33 17.13 -10.30 1.75
N GLY A 34 15.92 -9.79 1.52
CA GLY A 34 15.65 -8.36 1.47
C GLY A 34 14.41 -8.02 2.26
N TYR A 35 14.34 -6.82 2.84
CA TYR A 35 13.23 -6.44 3.69
C TYR A 35 12.51 -5.17 3.27
N ILE A 36 11.25 -5.10 3.67
CA ILE A 36 10.43 -3.88 3.68
C ILE A 36 9.80 -3.75 5.06
N GLY A 37 9.82 -2.55 5.61
CA GLY A 37 9.17 -2.19 6.87
C GLY A 37 7.78 -1.62 6.64
N PHE A 38 6.84 -2.00 7.50
CA PHE A 38 5.47 -1.49 7.53
C PHE A 38 5.12 -1.02 8.93
N ASP A 39 4.94 0.29 9.10
CA ASP A 39 4.42 0.85 10.33
C ASP A 39 2.95 0.50 10.55
N CYS A 40 2.62 0.08 11.76
CA CYS A 40 1.32 -0.49 12.13
C CYS A 40 0.37 0.61 12.65
N THR A 41 0.18 1.68 11.88
CA THR A 41 -0.60 2.87 12.27
C THR A 41 -2.11 2.74 12.11
N ALA A 42 -2.58 1.66 11.50
CA ALA A 42 -4.00 1.34 11.30
C ALA A 42 -4.21 -0.18 11.25
N GLN A 43 -5.47 -0.61 11.36
CA GLN A 43 -5.84 -2.03 11.32
C GLN A 43 -5.63 -2.68 9.94
N SER A 44 -5.38 -1.91 8.89
CA SER A 44 -5.12 -2.40 7.55
C SER A 44 -4.08 -1.54 6.85
N LEU A 45 -3.41 -2.12 5.86
CA LEU A 45 -2.73 -1.39 4.81
C LEU A 45 -3.77 -0.95 3.76
N HIS A 46 -3.43 0.06 2.98
CA HIS A 46 -4.25 0.55 1.86
C HIS A 46 -3.49 0.39 0.53
N VAL A 47 -4.16 0.59 -0.60
CA VAL A 47 -3.55 0.40 -1.93
C VAL A 47 -2.28 1.22 -2.16
N GLY A 48 -2.06 2.31 -1.43
CA GLY A 48 -0.79 3.06 -1.46
C GLY A 48 0.42 2.25 -0.98
N SER A 49 0.21 1.19 -0.18
CA SER A 49 1.27 0.28 0.26
C SER A 49 1.44 -0.93 -0.69
N LEU A 50 0.54 -1.06 -1.69
CA LEU A 50 0.48 -2.26 -2.52
C LEU A 50 1.74 -2.45 -3.36
N LEU A 51 2.35 -1.35 -3.86
CA LEU A 51 3.60 -1.44 -4.62
C LEU A 51 4.71 -2.12 -3.81
N GLN A 52 4.84 -1.78 -2.53
CA GLN A 52 5.84 -2.38 -1.65
C GLN A 52 5.57 -3.87 -1.44
N ILE A 53 4.30 -4.26 -1.36
CA ILE A 53 3.89 -5.66 -1.28
C ILE A 53 4.24 -6.40 -2.58
N MET A 54 4.00 -5.78 -3.74
CA MET A 54 4.35 -6.37 -5.04
C MET A 54 5.87 -6.52 -5.23
N CYS A 55 6.69 -5.63 -4.65
CA CYS A 55 8.14 -5.80 -4.62
C CYS A 55 8.56 -7.07 -3.85
N LEU A 56 7.93 -7.36 -2.70
CA LEU A 56 8.18 -8.60 -1.94
C LEU A 56 7.74 -9.85 -2.74
N ARG A 57 6.59 -9.77 -3.44
CA ARG A 57 6.15 -10.85 -4.33
C ARG A 57 7.14 -11.09 -5.46
N LEU A 58 7.66 -10.01 -6.06
CA LEU A 58 8.65 -10.12 -7.13
C LEU A 58 9.94 -10.76 -6.62
N MET A 59 10.37 -10.46 -5.38
CA MET A 59 11.49 -11.17 -4.75
C MET A 59 11.23 -12.67 -4.69
N GLN A 60 10.06 -13.10 -4.22
CA GLN A 60 9.70 -14.53 -4.17
C GLN A 60 9.70 -15.17 -5.55
N LYS A 61 9.12 -14.49 -6.56
CA LYS A 61 9.08 -14.96 -7.95
C LYS A 61 10.47 -15.28 -8.49
N HIS A 62 11.49 -14.51 -8.10
CA HIS A 62 12.88 -14.68 -8.52
C HIS A 62 13.74 -15.50 -7.55
N GLY A 63 13.11 -16.23 -6.61
CA GLY A 63 13.82 -17.14 -5.70
C GLY A 63 14.54 -16.44 -4.55
N HIS A 64 14.27 -15.17 -4.29
CA HIS A 64 14.80 -14.43 -3.14
C HIS A 64 13.83 -14.45 -1.97
N LYS A 65 14.35 -14.35 -0.75
CA LYS A 65 13.55 -14.49 0.47
C LYS A 65 13.19 -13.13 1.08
N PRO A 66 11.91 -12.73 1.08
CA PRO A 66 11.51 -11.48 1.68
C PRO A 66 11.49 -11.56 3.21
N ILE A 67 11.85 -10.46 3.87
CA ILE A 67 11.60 -10.20 5.27
C ILE A 67 10.55 -9.10 5.37
N VAL A 68 9.49 -9.36 6.10
CA VAL A 68 8.44 -8.39 6.42
C VAL A 68 8.72 -7.87 7.81
N LEU A 69 9.15 -6.61 7.93
CA LEU A 69 9.35 -5.98 9.22
C LEU A 69 8.07 -5.24 9.62
N LEU A 70 7.44 -5.70 10.68
CA LEU A 70 6.31 -5.03 11.32
C LEU A 70 6.86 -4.01 12.32
N GLY A 71 6.57 -2.73 12.06
CA GLY A 71 7.11 -1.60 12.80
C GLY A 71 6.48 -1.40 14.17
N GLY A 72 6.40 -2.44 15.00
CA GLY A 72 5.83 -2.33 16.34
C GLY A 72 6.54 -1.29 17.21
N GLY A 73 7.86 -1.22 17.16
CA GLY A 73 8.65 -0.21 17.85
C GLY A 73 8.59 1.16 17.17
N THR A 74 8.80 1.20 15.86
CA THR A 74 8.83 2.45 15.09
C THR A 74 7.46 3.13 14.98
N THR A 75 6.35 2.39 15.01
CA THR A 75 5.00 2.96 15.09
C THR A 75 4.79 3.83 16.35
N ARG A 76 5.46 3.50 17.45
CA ARG A 76 5.40 4.28 18.69
C ARG A 76 6.13 5.62 18.59
N ILE A 77 7.02 5.75 17.61
CA ILE A 77 7.83 6.94 17.37
C ILE A 77 7.20 7.81 16.28
N GLY A 78 6.83 7.21 15.15
CA GLY A 78 6.21 7.86 13.99
C GLY A 78 7.21 8.37 12.97
N ASP A 79 7.12 7.82 11.75
CA ASP A 79 7.93 8.24 10.61
C ASP A 79 7.53 9.64 10.13
N PRO A 80 8.46 10.62 10.10
CA PRO A 80 8.19 11.96 9.58
C PRO A 80 8.14 12.03 8.05
N SER A 81 8.62 11.00 7.34
CA SER A 81 8.76 11.00 5.88
C SER A 81 7.42 11.21 5.17
N GLY A 82 7.37 12.19 4.27
CA GLY A 82 6.18 12.50 3.48
C GLY A 82 4.98 13.02 4.27
N LYS A 83 5.17 13.52 5.50
CA LYS A 83 4.13 14.04 6.39
C LYS A 83 4.42 15.47 6.83
N ASP A 84 3.36 16.28 6.88
CA ASP A 84 3.40 17.68 7.32
C ASP A 84 3.02 17.85 8.80
N LYS A 85 2.46 16.83 9.43
CA LYS A 85 1.99 16.87 10.84
C LYS A 85 2.55 15.72 11.64
N THR A 86 2.80 15.97 12.93
CA THR A 86 3.16 14.94 13.91
C THR A 86 2.07 13.85 13.97
N ARG A 87 2.49 12.59 14.05
CA ARG A 87 1.58 11.45 14.12
C ARG A 87 0.89 11.37 15.48
N LYS A 88 -0.36 10.90 15.48
CA LYS A 88 -1.06 10.56 16.72
C LYS A 88 -0.34 9.38 17.39
N ILE A 89 -0.10 9.50 18.67
CA ILE A 89 0.41 8.40 19.50
C ILE A 89 -0.74 7.40 19.70
N LEU A 90 -0.50 6.15 19.33
CA LEU A 90 -1.46 5.06 19.47
C LEU A 90 -1.26 4.32 20.79
N GLU A 91 -2.35 3.75 21.33
CA GLU A 91 -2.30 2.89 22.50
C GLU A 91 -1.63 1.53 22.18
N GLU A 92 -0.94 0.95 23.16
CA GLU A 92 -0.20 -0.31 23.01
C GLU A 92 -1.06 -1.45 22.45
N ASN A 93 -2.26 -1.64 23.01
CA ASN A 93 -3.21 -2.65 22.57
C ASN A 93 -3.69 -2.44 21.11
N GLU A 94 -3.77 -1.18 20.68
CA GLU A 94 -4.13 -0.84 19.29
C GLU A 94 -3.01 -1.24 18.34
N ILE A 95 -1.75 -0.92 18.69
CA ILE A 95 -0.58 -1.30 17.90
C ILE A 95 -0.49 -2.83 17.75
N GLU A 96 -0.68 -3.59 18.82
CA GLU A 96 -0.64 -5.06 18.77
C GLU A 96 -1.74 -5.66 17.90
N LYS A 97 -2.95 -5.11 17.94
CA LYS A 97 -4.05 -5.51 17.04
C LYS A 97 -3.71 -5.19 15.58
N ASN A 98 -3.15 -4.01 15.34
CA ASN A 98 -2.75 -3.58 14.00
C ASN A 98 -1.66 -4.49 13.43
N ILE A 99 -0.64 -4.85 14.22
CA ILE A 99 0.43 -5.79 13.84
C ILE A 99 -0.16 -7.10 13.34
N LYS A 100 -1.03 -7.74 14.12
CA LYS A 100 -1.66 -9.02 13.75
C LYS A 100 -2.51 -8.91 12.48
N SER A 101 -3.26 -7.81 12.36
CA SER A 101 -4.11 -7.59 11.20
C SER A 101 -3.30 -7.37 9.92
N ILE A 102 -2.25 -6.54 9.96
CA ILE A 102 -1.35 -6.28 8.84
C ILE A 102 -0.60 -7.55 8.43
N GLU A 103 -0.09 -8.33 9.38
CA GLU A 103 0.54 -9.62 9.12
C GLU A 103 -0.39 -10.57 8.37
N ASN A 104 -1.65 -10.67 8.80
CA ASN A 104 -2.66 -11.50 8.13
C ASN A 104 -2.98 -11.02 6.71
N ILE A 105 -2.96 -9.71 6.46
CA ILE A 105 -3.14 -9.15 5.12
C ILE A 105 -1.95 -9.52 4.23
N LEU A 106 -0.72 -9.33 4.72
CA LEU A 106 0.51 -9.61 3.97
C LEU A 106 0.64 -11.11 3.62
N LYS A 107 0.19 -12.01 4.51
CA LYS A 107 0.13 -13.46 4.25
C LYS A 107 -0.81 -13.85 3.11
N LYS A 108 -1.78 -13.00 2.73
CA LYS A 108 -2.62 -13.26 1.56
C LYS A 108 -1.91 -12.99 0.24
N PHE A 109 -0.94 -12.07 0.24
CA PHE A 109 -0.18 -11.71 -0.94
C PHE A 109 1.05 -12.57 -1.16
N LEU A 110 1.67 -13.06 -0.09
CA LEU A 110 2.96 -13.72 -0.13
C LEU A 110 2.80 -15.24 -0.08
N ASP A 111 3.63 -15.95 -0.84
CA ASP A 111 3.70 -17.41 -0.73
C ASP A 111 4.35 -17.78 0.60
N THR A 112 3.57 -18.44 1.46
CA THR A 112 3.99 -18.92 2.78
C THR A 112 4.27 -20.42 2.80
N LYS A 113 4.11 -21.14 1.68
CA LYS A 113 4.20 -22.60 1.59
C LYS A 113 5.56 -23.09 1.10
N ASP A 114 6.15 -22.37 0.13
CA ASP A 114 7.50 -22.72 -0.34
C ASP A 114 8.54 -22.18 0.64
N GLU A 115 9.14 -23.06 1.44
CA GLU A 115 10.13 -22.73 2.48
C GLU A 115 11.33 -21.93 1.95
N LYS A 116 11.68 -22.07 0.68
CA LYS A 116 12.82 -21.37 0.07
C LYS A 116 12.58 -19.87 -0.01
N VAL A 117 11.34 -19.48 -0.32
CA VAL A 117 10.94 -18.10 -0.54
C VAL A 117 9.91 -17.59 0.46
N ALA A 118 9.41 -18.44 1.35
CA ALA A 118 8.46 -18.05 2.39
C ALA A 118 8.97 -16.84 3.19
N PRO A 119 8.11 -15.82 3.43
CA PRO A 119 8.53 -14.60 4.10
C PRO A 119 8.88 -14.86 5.57
N ILE A 120 9.88 -14.13 6.07
CA ILE A 120 10.19 -14.06 7.49
C ILE A 120 9.46 -12.83 8.05
N PHE A 121 8.54 -13.04 8.99
CA PHE A 121 7.87 -11.95 9.69
C PHE A 121 8.63 -11.61 10.98
N VAL A 122 8.99 -10.36 11.16
CA VAL A 122 9.68 -9.85 12.34
C VAL A 122 9.01 -8.59 12.87
N ASN A 123 9.07 -8.39 14.19
CA ASN A 123 8.59 -7.19 14.84
C ASN A 123 9.76 -6.45 15.47
N ASN A 124 10.07 -5.23 15.03
CA ASN A 124 11.21 -4.47 15.51
C ASN A 124 11.11 -4.08 17.02
N TYR A 125 9.92 -4.13 17.61
CA TYR A 125 9.77 -3.92 19.05
C TYR A 125 10.54 -4.95 19.88
N THR A 126 10.80 -6.15 19.35
CA THR A 126 11.54 -7.20 20.06
C THR A 126 12.97 -6.79 20.40
N TRP A 127 13.62 -5.96 19.60
CA TRP A 127 14.95 -5.43 19.87
C TRP A 127 14.93 -3.97 20.35
N LEU A 128 14.02 -3.13 19.83
CA LEU A 128 13.99 -1.72 20.20
C LEU A 128 13.60 -1.47 21.66
N LYS A 129 12.69 -2.28 22.22
CA LYS A 129 12.23 -2.12 23.61
C LYS A 129 13.32 -2.32 24.66
N ASN A 130 14.37 -3.05 24.32
CA ASN A 130 15.44 -3.41 25.26
C ASN A 130 16.68 -2.53 25.09
N LEU A 131 16.65 -1.49 24.25
CA LEU A 131 17.77 -0.61 24.03
C LEU A 131 18.03 0.25 25.28
N ASN A 132 19.25 0.17 25.81
CA ASN A 132 19.72 1.15 26.79
C ASN A 132 20.11 2.44 26.04
N TYR A 133 19.50 3.54 26.41
CA TYR A 133 19.65 4.82 25.70
C TYR A 133 21.10 5.29 25.59
N ILE A 134 21.85 5.23 26.72
CA ILE A 134 23.25 5.69 26.74
C ILE A 134 24.13 4.79 25.87
N SER A 135 23.99 3.48 25.99
CA SER A 135 24.73 2.52 25.18
C SER A 135 24.40 2.69 23.70
N PHE A 136 23.11 2.89 23.36
CA PHE A 136 22.67 3.12 21.99
C PHE A 136 23.28 4.39 21.38
N LEU A 137 23.28 5.50 22.13
CA LEU A 137 23.94 6.73 21.68
C LEU A 137 25.45 6.54 21.47
N ARG A 138 26.11 5.85 22.39
CA ARG A 138 27.55 5.59 22.32
C ARG A 138 27.93 4.70 21.14
N ASP A 139 27.19 3.60 20.94
CA ASP A 139 27.59 2.54 20.01
C ASP A 139 27.04 2.77 18.59
N ILE A 140 25.84 3.33 18.48
CA ILE A 140 25.13 3.58 17.23
C ILE A 140 25.10 5.07 16.89
N GLY A 141 24.74 5.94 17.82
CA GLY A 141 24.59 7.38 17.59
C GLY A 141 25.85 8.05 17.06
N LYS A 142 27.05 7.59 17.49
CA LYS A 142 28.36 8.09 16.99
C LYS A 142 28.55 7.97 15.48
N HIS A 143 27.81 7.11 14.80
CA HIS A 143 27.91 6.92 13.35
C HIS A 143 27.06 7.91 12.54
N PHE A 144 26.24 8.72 13.20
CA PHE A 144 25.37 9.72 12.59
C PHE A 144 25.89 11.14 12.87
N THR A 145 25.83 11.99 11.86
CA THR A 145 26.15 13.42 12.02
C THR A 145 24.90 14.26 11.83
N ILE A 146 24.69 15.24 12.70
CA ILE A 146 23.54 16.15 12.63
C ILE A 146 23.43 16.81 11.24
N ASN A 147 24.53 17.31 10.69
CA ASN A 147 24.54 17.96 9.39
C ASN A 147 23.99 17.06 8.28
N LYS A 148 24.34 15.76 8.29
CA LYS A 148 23.84 14.80 7.31
C LYS A 148 22.37 14.49 7.56
N MET A 149 21.95 14.31 8.83
CA MET A 149 20.55 14.06 9.17
C MET A 149 19.64 15.23 8.75
N LEU A 150 20.11 16.48 8.86
CA LEU A 150 19.39 17.67 8.44
C LEU A 150 19.30 17.82 6.90
N SER A 151 20.18 17.15 6.14
CA SER A 151 20.20 17.24 4.66
C SER A 151 19.15 16.34 3.98
N PHE A 152 18.56 15.39 4.67
CA PHE A 152 17.54 14.51 4.09
C PHE A 152 16.20 15.23 3.88
N ASP A 153 15.55 14.98 2.75
CA ASP A 153 14.31 15.66 2.36
C ASP A 153 13.20 15.57 3.42
N SER A 154 13.10 14.42 4.13
CA SER A 154 12.13 14.23 5.22
C SER A 154 12.28 15.21 6.38
N VAL A 155 13.48 15.74 6.58
CA VAL A 155 13.79 16.74 7.61
C VAL A 155 13.87 18.13 6.99
N LYS A 156 14.66 18.29 5.93
CA LYS A 156 14.94 19.57 5.26
C LYS A 156 13.66 20.28 4.86
N LEU A 157 12.74 19.60 4.17
CA LEU A 157 11.47 20.19 3.72
C LEU A 157 10.58 20.67 4.89
N ARG A 158 10.59 19.97 6.03
CA ARG A 158 9.84 20.41 7.22
C ARG A 158 10.45 21.65 7.85
N LEU A 159 11.79 21.70 7.95
CA LEU A 159 12.49 22.89 8.47
C LEU A 159 12.30 24.09 7.55
N GLU A 160 12.41 23.92 6.24
CA GLU A 160 12.18 25.00 5.25
C GLU A 160 10.77 25.55 5.28
N ARG A 161 9.77 24.71 5.63
CA ARG A 161 8.36 25.10 5.78
C ARG A 161 8.01 25.57 7.19
N GLU A 162 8.99 25.73 8.08
CA GLU A 162 8.80 26.07 9.49
C GLU A 162 7.82 25.14 10.23
N GLN A 163 7.73 23.87 9.79
CA GLN A 163 6.87 22.88 10.41
C GLN A 163 7.56 22.21 11.59
N SER A 164 6.80 21.97 12.67
CA SER A 164 7.32 21.32 13.85
C SER A 164 7.85 19.90 13.54
N LEU A 165 9.06 19.63 13.98
CA LEU A 165 9.68 18.30 13.96
C LEU A 165 10.16 17.98 15.38
N SER A 166 9.54 17.00 16.03
CA SER A 166 9.93 16.61 17.38
C SER A 166 11.27 15.86 17.36
N TYR A 167 11.99 15.92 18.50
CA TYR A 167 13.21 15.13 18.68
C TYR A 167 12.96 13.62 18.49
N MET A 168 11.81 13.14 18.91
CA MET A 168 11.38 11.76 18.74
C MET A 168 11.30 11.39 17.25
N GLU A 169 10.58 12.17 16.45
CA GLU A 169 10.47 11.96 14.98
C GLU A 169 11.83 12.08 14.28
N PHE A 170 12.67 13.02 14.71
CA PHE A 170 14.02 13.21 14.16
C PHE A 170 14.90 11.97 14.36
N ASN A 171 14.72 11.23 15.47
CA ASN A 171 15.45 9.99 15.72
C ASN A 171 14.92 8.79 14.93
N TYR A 172 13.77 8.87 14.28
CA TYR A 172 13.19 7.75 13.52
C TYR A 172 14.18 7.16 12.52
N MET A 173 14.90 7.99 11.77
CA MET A 173 15.88 7.52 10.79
C MET A 173 17.02 6.68 11.39
N ILE A 174 17.39 6.94 12.65
CA ILE A 174 18.42 6.15 13.36
C ILE A 174 17.85 4.78 13.75
N LEU A 175 16.60 4.74 14.19
CA LEU A 175 15.92 3.48 14.55
C LEU A 175 15.72 2.59 13.33
N GLN A 176 15.32 3.14 12.19
CA GLN A 176 15.18 2.37 10.95
C GLN A 176 16.55 1.89 10.44
N ALA A 177 17.59 2.68 10.56
CA ALA A 177 18.96 2.25 10.23
C ALA A 177 19.42 1.10 11.14
N TYR A 178 19.07 1.17 12.43
CA TYR A 178 19.33 0.11 13.40
C TYR A 178 18.55 -1.17 13.10
N ASP A 179 17.30 -1.05 12.65
CA ASP A 179 16.51 -2.21 12.18
C ASP A 179 17.25 -2.97 11.06
N PHE A 180 17.81 -2.24 10.08
CA PHE A 180 18.58 -2.88 9.02
C PHE A 180 19.84 -3.57 9.55
N LEU A 181 20.56 -2.95 10.49
CA LEU A 181 21.71 -3.55 11.16
C LEU A 181 21.34 -4.84 11.90
N GLU A 182 20.25 -4.83 12.66
CA GLU A 182 19.77 -6.02 13.39
C GLU A 182 19.34 -7.15 12.43
N LEU A 183 18.66 -6.81 11.33
CA LEU A 183 18.30 -7.78 10.30
C LEU A 183 19.53 -8.31 9.55
N ASN A 184 20.52 -7.49 9.30
CA ASN A 184 21.79 -7.96 8.71
C ASN A 184 22.49 -8.94 9.64
N LYS A 185 22.58 -8.63 10.95
CA LYS A 185 23.22 -9.50 11.95
C LYS A 185 22.50 -10.82 12.17
N LYS A 186 21.16 -10.79 12.29
CA LYS A 186 20.36 -11.95 12.70
C LYS A 186 19.92 -12.82 11.53
N GLU A 187 19.62 -12.19 10.40
CA GLU A 187 19.01 -12.83 9.26
C GLU A 187 19.89 -12.84 8.01
N ASN A 188 21.08 -12.25 8.05
CA ASN A 188 21.90 -11.99 6.86
C ASN A 188 21.11 -11.24 5.77
N CYS A 189 20.31 -10.24 6.19
CA CYS A 189 19.57 -9.39 5.26
C CYS A 189 20.52 -8.45 4.52
N LEU A 190 20.50 -8.48 3.19
CA LEU A 190 21.43 -7.72 2.34
C LEU A 190 20.75 -6.56 1.60
N LEU A 191 19.43 -6.53 1.53
CA LEU A 191 18.70 -5.54 0.74
C LEU A 191 17.58 -4.90 1.57
N GLN A 192 17.52 -3.57 1.55
CA GLN A 192 16.35 -2.80 2.01
C GLN A 192 15.64 -2.19 0.82
N ILE A 193 14.31 -2.39 0.72
CA ILE A 193 13.47 -1.79 -0.30
C ILE A 193 12.47 -0.83 0.37
N GLY A 194 12.15 0.28 -0.29
CA GLY A 194 11.17 1.25 0.18
C GLY A 194 10.70 2.21 -0.91
N GLY A 195 9.80 3.13 -0.60
CA GLY A 195 9.46 4.23 -1.48
C GLY A 195 10.58 5.27 -1.59
N SER A 196 10.57 6.12 -2.59
CA SER A 196 11.58 7.17 -2.78
C SER A 196 11.66 8.14 -1.59
N ASP A 197 10.55 8.32 -0.85
CA ASP A 197 10.49 9.10 0.38
C ASP A 197 11.29 8.47 1.53
N GLN A 198 11.63 7.18 1.43
CA GLN A 198 12.44 6.43 2.40
C GLN A 198 13.94 6.44 2.10
N TRP A 199 14.38 7.08 1.01
CA TRP A 199 15.76 7.03 0.56
C TRP A 199 16.77 7.43 1.65
N GLY A 200 16.51 8.53 2.36
CA GLY A 200 17.36 8.99 3.45
C GLY A 200 17.50 7.95 4.58
N ASN A 201 16.38 7.33 4.98
CA ASN A 201 16.39 6.29 6.01
C ASN A 201 17.16 5.05 5.54
N ILE A 202 16.97 4.63 4.28
CA ILE A 202 17.64 3.47 3.67
C ILE A 202 19.16 3.69 3.61
N VAL A 203 19.60 4.83 3.10
CA VAL A 203 21.03 5.16 2.99
C VAL A 203 21.70 5.20 4.37
N ASN A 204 21.00 5.71 5.37
CA ASN A 204 21.51 5.68 6.75
C ASN A 204 21.75 4.25 7.26
N GLY A 205 20.87 3.32 6.91
CA GLY A 205 21.04 1.90 7.25
C GLY A 205 22.25 1.27 6.53
N VAL A 206 22.39 1.52 5.23
CA VAL A 206 23.53 1.03 4.44
C VAL A 206 24.85 1.55 5.00
N GLU A 207 24.92 2.84 5.31
CA GLU A 207 26.13 3.43 5.88
C GLU A 207 26.44 2.97 7.30
N LEU A 208 25.41 2.80 8.13
CA LEU A 208 25.58 2.27 9.49
C LEU A 208 26.21 0.88 9.44
N ILE A 209 25.69 -0.02 8.62
CA ILE A 209 26.21 -1.38 8.49
C ILE A 209 27.66 -1.36 7.98
N LYS A 210 27.95 -0.57 6.95
CA LYS A 210 29.31 -0.42 6.42
C LYS A 210 30.30 0.06 7.48
N ARG A 211 29.91 1.01 8.33
CA ARG A 211 30.78 1.55 9.40
C ARG A 211 30.89 0.63 10.61
N TYR A 212 29.86 -0.17 10.87
CA TYR A 212 29.77 -1.02 12.05
C TYR A 212 30.44 -2.39 11.83
N SER A 213 30.17 -3.05 10.68
CA SER A 213 30.59 -4.43 10.40
C SER A 213 31.39 -4.60 9.12
N SER A 214 31.57 -3.54 8.32
CA SER A 214 32.20 -3.59 6.99
C SER A 214 31.45 -4.48 5.98
N ASN A 215 30.22 -4.92 6.27
CA ASN A 215 29.41 -5.71 5.37
C ASN A 215 28.87 -4.83 4.21
N GLU A 216 28.79 -5.43 3.03
CA GLU A 216 28.14 -4.81 1.89
C GLU A 216 26.64 -5.13 1.89
N VAL A 217 25.84 -4.08 1.92
CA VAL A 217 24.37 -4.15 1.83
C VAL A 217 23.86 -3.09 0.88
N TYR A 218 22.62 -3.26 0.41
CA TYR A 218 22.08 -2.46 -0.67
C TYR A 218 20.75 -1.84 -0.28
N GLY A 219 20.49 -0.66 -0.84
CA GLY A 219 19.21 0.02 -0.79
C GLY A 219 18.62 0.17 -2.18
N LEU A 220 17.33 -0.10 -2.31
CA LEU A 220 16.56 0.01 -3.56
C LEU A 220 15.26 0.75 -3.30
N THR A 221 14.91 1.73 -4.13
CA THR A 221 13.65 2.46 -3.94
C THR A 221 12.77 2.42 -5.17
N THR A 222 11.48 2.53 -4.91
CA THR A 222 10.43 2.68 -5.91
C THR A 222 9.96 4.14 -5.98
N GLU A 223 9.40 4.53 -7.12
CA GLU A 223 8.69 5.80 -7.21
C GLU A 223 7.45 5.82 -6.29
N LEU A 224 7.07 7.00 -5.85
CA LEU A 224 5.77 7.21 -5.23
C LEU A 224 4.70 7.24 -6.32
N ILE A 225 3.70 6.39 -6.17
CA ILE A 225 2.65 6.28 -7.20
C ILE A 225 1.70 7.45 -7.09
N THR A 226 1.61 8.19 -8.19
CA THR A 226 0.58 9.19 -8.43
C THR A 226 -0.37 8.71 -9.51
N LEU A 227 -1.65 9.05 -9.36
CA LEU A 227 -2.66 8.86 -10.37
C LEU A 227 -2.48 9.87 -11.51
N ALA A 228 -3.06 9.62 -12.69
CA ALA A 228 -3.07 10.56 -13.80
C ALA A 228 -3.63 11.95 -13.41
N SER A 229 -4.50 12.00 -12.41
CA SER A 229 -5.02 13.24 -11.80
C SER A 229 -3.98 14.03 -10.96
N GLY A 230 -2.79 13.49 -10.73
CA GLY A 230 -1.78 14.03 -9.81
C GLY A 230 -2.01 13.69 -8.33
N ALA A 231 -3.12 13.05 -7.99
CA ALA A 231 -3.40 12.63 -6.61
C ALA A 231 -2.51 11.44 -6.20
N LYS A 232 -2.13 11.37 -4.92
CA LYS A 232 -1.43 10.18 -4.38
C LYS A 232 -2.36 8.99 -4.36
N MET A 233 -1.89 7.83 -4.85
CA MET A 233 -2.64 6.58 -4.80
C MET A 233 -2.97 6.18 -3.36
N GLY A 234 -4.19 5.68 -3.13
CA GLY A 234 -4.62 5.12 -1.85
C GLY A 234 -5.49 6.01 -0.99
N LYS A 235 -5.75 7.25 -1.41
CA LYS A 235 -6.71 8.14 -0.76
C LYS A 235 -7.68 8.69 -1.80
N THR A 236 -8.98 8.56 -1.52
CA THR A 236 -10.06 9.22 -2.24
C THR A 236 -10.67 10.29 -1.33
N GLU A 237 -11.59 11.09 -1.85
CA GLU A 237 -12.37 12.04 -1.03
C GLU A 237 -13.16 11.31 0.07
N SER A 238 -13.56 10.06 -0.17
CA SER A 238 -14.28 9.19 0.76
C SER A 238 -13.38 8.43 1.75
N GLY A 239 -12.05 8.56 1.66
CA GLY A 239 -11.11 7.93 2.58
C GLY A 239 -10.08 7.02 1.91
N ALA A 240 -9.48 6.11 2.68
CA ALA A 240 -8.48 5.18 2.19
C ALA A 240 -9.10 3.92 1.57
N ILE A 241 -8.52 3.44 0.46
CA ILE A 241 -8.86 2.14 -0.15
C ILE A 241 -8.12 1.04 0.62
N TRP A 242 -8.81 0.47 1.61
CA TRP A 242 -8.24 -0.53 2.49
C TRP A 242 -8.10 -1.91 1.84
N LEU A 243 -7.10 -2.66 2.24
CA LEU A 243 -6.88 -4.05 1.80
C LEU A 243 -7.67 -5.08 2.62
N ASP A 244 -8.20 -4.70 3.78
CA ASP A 244 -9.08 -5.56 4.57
C ASP A 244 -10.53 -5.43 4.09
N LYS A 245 -11.14 -6.55 3.67
CA LYS A 245 -12.53 -6.61 3.20
C LYS A 245 -13.57 -6.19 4.26
N LYS A 246 -13.21 -6.13 5.53
CA LYS A 246 -14.06 -5.62 6.60
C LYS A 246 -14.16 -4.09 6.62
N LEU A 247 -13.13 -3.41 6.09
CA LEU A 247 -13.06 -1.95 6.02
C LEU A 247 -13.42 -1.40 4.64
N PHE A 248 -13.23 -2.22 3.59
CA PHE A 248 -13.52 -1.85 2.22
C PHE A 248 -13.95 -3.12 1.46
N SER A 249 -15.18 -3.16 0.97
CA SER A 249 -15.76 -4.37 0.40
C SER A 249 -14.97 -4.88 -0.82
N VAL A 250 -15.08 -6.17 -1.12
CA VAL A 250 -14.42 -6.75 -2.30
C VAL A 250 -14.95 -6.12 -3.58
N PHE A 251 -16.25 -5.82 -3.63
CA PHE A 251 -16.88 -5.14 -4.74
C PHE A 251 -16.32 -3.72 -4.94
N ASP A 252 -16.22 -2.93 -3.87
CA ASP A 252 -15.67 -1.57 -3.95
C ASP A 252 -14.18 -1.59 -4.33
N TYR A 253 -13.42 -2.57 -3.83
CA TYR A 253 -12.02 -2.78 -4.22
C TYR A 253 -11.89 -3.12 -5.70
N TRP A 254 -12.76 -3.99 -6.23
CA TRP A 254 -12.82 -4.30 -7.65
C TRP A 254 -13.22 -3.06 -8.47
N GLN A 255 -14.23 -2.30 -8.02
CA GLN A 255 -14.66 -1.06 -8.67
C GLN A 255 -13.58 0.01 -8.69
N PHE A 256 -12.77 0.12 -7.64
CA PHE A 256 -11.62 1.03 -7.62
C PHE A 256 -10.69 0.76 -8.81
N TRP A 257 -10.35 -0.49 -9.09
CA TRP A 257 -9.51 -0.86 -10.22
C TRP A 257 -10.25 -0.70 -11.56
N ARG A 258 -11.53 -1.03 -11.61
CA ARG A 258 -12.35 -0.87 -12.81
C ARG A 258 -12.49 0.60 -13.24
N ASN A 259 -12.46 1.52 -12.29
CA ASN A 259 -12.57 2.97 -12.49
C ASN A 259 -11.21 3.66 -12.66
N THR A 260 -10.15 2.92 -12.90
CA THR A 260 -8.82 3.47 -13.22
C THR A 260 -8.90 4.37 -14.47
N ASP A 261 -8.21 5.51 -14.46
CA ASP A 261 -8.07 6.38 -15.63
C ASP A 261 -7.40 5.60 -16.79
N ASP A 262 -7.86 5.81 -18.02
CA ASP A 262 -7.36 5.10 -19.19
C ASP A 262 -5.84 5.15 -19.33
N LYS A 263 -5.23 6.30 -18.97
CA LYS A 263 -3.78 6.52 -19.01
C LYS A 263 -2.99 5.69 -17.99
N ASP A 264 -3.62 5.27 -16.91
CA ASP A 264 -2.98 4.51 -15.85
C ASP A 264 -3.15 2.99 -16.00
N VAL A 265 -4.07 2.51 -16.86
CA VAL A 265 -4.44 1.10 -16.97
C VAL A 265 -3.24 0.20 -17.25
N LEU A 266 -2.46 0.48 -18.30
CA LEU A 266 -1.29 -0.34 -18.64
C LEU A 266 -0.18 -0.26 -17.59
N LYS A 267 0.01 0.91 -16.99
CA LYS A 267 0.92 1.10 -15.86
C LYS A 267 0.51 0.21 -14.69
N PHE A 268 -0.77 0.18 -14.35
CA PHE A 268 -1.26 -0.60 -13.20
C PHE A 268 -1.33 -2.09 -13.49
N LEU A 269 -1.58 -2.51 -14.73
CA LEU A 269 -1.42 -3.91 -15.14
C LEU A 269 0.01 -4.41 -14.89
N LYS A 270 1.03 -3.60 -15.22
CA LYS A 270 2.43 -3.93 -14.93
C LYS A 270 2.73 -3.96 -13.44
N MET A 271 2.20 -2.99 -12.69
CA MET A 271 2.57 -2.78 -11.29
C MET A 271 1.81 -3.68 -10.31
N PHE A 272 0.55 -4.03 -10.59
CA PHE A 272 -0.35 -4.62 -9.60
C PHE A 272 -0.96 -5.96 -10.00
N THR A 273 -0.39 -6.61 -11.04
CA THR A 273 -0.80 -7.95 -11.43
C THR A 273 0.39 -8.89 -11.58
N ASP A 274 0.12 -10.20 -11.54
CA ASP A 274 1.12 -11.24 -11.80
C ASP A 274 1.28 -11.56 -13.30
N LEU A 275 0.62 -10.83 -14.18
CA LEU A 275 0.74 -10.99 -15.63
C LEU A 275 2.19 -10.76 -16.07
N ASN A 276 2.65 -11.56 -17.02
CA ASN A 276 3.94 -11.30 -17.65
C ASN A 276 3.84 -10.14 -18.67
N LEU A 277 4.97 -9.55 -19.03
CA LEU A 277 5.00 -8.36 -19.88
C LEU A 277 4.42 -8.62 -21.30
N ASN A 278 4.61 -9.84 -21.85
CA ASN A 278 4.04 -10.21 -23.15
C ASN A 278 2.51 -10.34 -23.10
N GLU A 279 1.97 -10.88 -22.00
CA GLU A 279 0.52 -10.89 -21.76
C GLU A 279 -0.04 -9.48 -21.70
N ILE A 280 0.64 -8.56 -21.01
CA ILE A 280 0.23 -7.16 -20.91
C ILE A 280 0.29 -6.47 -22.29
N GLU A 281 1.30 -6.76 -23.10
CA GLU A 281 1.39 -6.25 -24.46
C GLU A 281 0.21 -6.71 -25.32
N ASN A 282 -0.17 -7.98 -25.25
CA ASN A 282 -1.36 -8.50 -25.92
C ASN A 282 -2.67 -7.85 -25.42
N ILE A 283 -2.77 -7.61 -24.08
CA ILE A 283 -3.92 -6.93 -23.48
C ILE A 283 -4.01 -5.47 -23.97
N SER A 284 -2.89 -4.81 -24.21
CA SER A 284 -2.84 -3.41 -24.64
C SER A 284 -3.53 -3.15 -25.98
N THR A 285 -3.72 -4.18 -26.81
CA THR A 285 -4.42 -4.10 -28.11
C THR A 285 -5.94 -4.27 -28.01
N GLN A 286 -6.46 -4.61 -26.82
CA GLN A 286 -7.89 -4.83 -26.58
C GLN A 286 -8.62 -3.50 -26.29
N ASP A 287 -9.96 -3.56 -26.27
CA ASP A 287 -10.77 -2.43 -25.83
C ASP A 287 -10.41 -1.98 -24.42
N ILE A 288 -10.40 -0.68 -24.18
CA ILE A 288 -9.98 -0.11 -22.90
C ILE A 288 -10.83 -0.59 -21.73
N ASN A 289 -12.13 -0.85 -21.94
CA ASN A 289 -13.01 -1.36 -20.91
C ASN A 289 -12.66 -2.81 -20.55
N GLU A 290 -12.28 -3.63 -21.52
CA GLU A 290 -11.81 -4.99 -21.27
C GLU A 290 -10.46 -4.98 -20.53
N GLN A 291 -9.53 -4.09 -20.89
CA GLN A 291 -8.28 -3.91 -20.14
C GLN A 291 -8.54 -3.58 -18.67
N LYS A 292 -9.51 -2.68 -18.39
CA LYS A 292 -9.91 -2.30 -17.01
C LYS A 292 -10.55 -3.47 -16.26
N ILE A 293 -11.35 -4.30 -16.92
CA ILE A 293 -11.95 -5.50 -16.32
C ILE A 293 -10.84 -6.49 -15.96
N ILE A 294 -9.88 -6.72 -16.87
CA ILE A 294 -8.74 -7.59 -16.61
C ILE A 294 -7.92 -7.08 -15.42
N LEU A 295 -7.62 -5.77 -15.38
CA LEU A 295 -6.93 -5.15 -14.24
C LEU A 295 -7.68 -5.40 -12.93
N ALA A 296 -8.98 -5.11 -12.90
CA ALA A 296 -9.81 -5.26 -11.71
C ALA A 296 -9.86 -6.73 -11.24
N ASN A 297 -10.05 -7.67 -12.16
CA ASN A 297 -10.07 -9.09 -11.85
C ASN A 297 -8.72 -9.59 -11.32
N LYS A 298 -7.62 -9.25 -11.98
CA LYS A 298 -6.29 -9.72 -11.60
C LYS A 298 -5.84 -9.13 -10.25
N ALA A 299 -5.99 -7.82 -10.06
CA ALA A 299 -5.64 -7.16 -8.80
C ALA A 299 -6.52 -7.64 -7.63
N THR A 300 -7.83 -7.84 -7.86
CA THR A 300 -8.73 -8.36 -6.81
C THR A 300 -8.43 -9.82 -6.51
N SER A 301 -8.13 -10.64 -7.51
CA SER A 301 -7.82 -12.07 -7.31
C SER A 301 -6.57 -12.30 -6.43
N ILE A 302 -5.56 -11.44 -6.54
CA ILE A 302 -4.34 -11.54 -5.73
C ILE A 302 -4.67 -11.39 -4.23
N LEU A 303 -5.57 -10.48 -3.87
CA LEU A 303 -5.89 -10.17 -2.47
C LEU A 303 -7.05 -11.02 -1.91
N HIS A 304 -8.10 -11.21 -2.70
CA HIS A 304 -9.36 -11.78 -2.24
C HIS A 304 -9.67 -13.16 -2.84
N GLY A 305 -8.88 -13.58 -3.83
CA GLY A 305 -9.10 -14.85 -4.53
C GLY A 305 -9.93 -14.69 -5.80
N THR A 306 -9.80 -15.68 -6.70
CA THR A 306 -10.45 -15.68 -8.03
C THR A 306 -11.97 -15.71 -7.98
N ASN A 307 -12.55 -16.45 -7.02
CA ASN A 307 -14.00 -16.56 -6.87
C ASN A 307 -14.64 -15.23 -6.46
N GLU A 308 -14.05 -14.53 -5.49
CA GLU A 308 -14.52 -13.23 -5.02
C GLU A 308 -14.39 -12.15 -6.13
N ALA A 309 -13.31 -12.21 -6.94
CA ALA A 309 -13.14 -11.32 -8.08
C ALA A 309 -14.20 -11.55 -9.17
N ALA A 310 -14.47 -12.81 -9.49
CA ALA A 310 -15.51 -13.19 -10.48
C ALA A 310 -16.91 -12.79 -10.01
N GLU A 311 -17.20 -12.93 -8.72
CA GLU A 311 -18.49 -12.49 -8.16
C GLU A 311 -18.63 -10.97 -8.21
N ALA A 312 -17.58 -10.21 -7.90
CA ALA A 312 -17.56 -8.75 -8.02
C ALA A 312 -17.80 -8.30 -9.47
N GLU A 313 -17.16 -8.95 -10.44
CA GLU A 313 -17.41 -8.67 -11.87
C GLU A 313 -18.86 -8.96 -12.25
N LYS A 314 -19.40 -10.10 -11.85
CA LYS A 314 -20.79 -10.48 -12.14
C LYS A 314 -21.78 -9.47 -11.58
N ILE A 315 -21.61 -9.03 -10.34
CA ILE A 315 -22.41 -7.98 -9.70
C ILE A 315 -22.35 -6.70 -10.53
N ALA A 316 -21.14 -6.28 -10.94
CA ALA A 316 -20.95 -5.08 -11.74
C ALA A 316 -21.67 -5.18 -13.10
N ARG A 317 -21.50 -6.29 -13.84
CA ARG A 317 -22.15 -6.51 -15.15
C ARG A 317 -23.69 -6.49 -15.02
N ASN A 318 -24.24 -7.14 -14.01
CA ASN A 318 -25.68 -7.17 -13.77
C ASN A 318 -26.25 -5.79 -13.44
N SER A 319 -25.49 -4.96 -12.71
CA SER A 319 -25.93 -3.59 -12.38
C SER A 319 -26.03 -2.67 -13.60
N PHE A 320 -25.24 -2.93 -14.66
CA PHE A 320 -25.28 -2.15 -15.91
C PHE A 320 -26.26 -2.69 -16.95
N SER A 321 -26.65 -3.98 -16.88
CA SER A 321 -27.51 -4.60 -17.89
C SER A 321 -29.01 -4.34 -17.71
N GLY A 322 -29.42 -3.58 -16.68
CA GLY A 322 -30.83 -3.27 -16.42
C GLY A 322 -31.68 -4.45 -15.94
N ASN A 323 -31.13 -5.67 -15.91
CA ASN A 323 -31.80 -6.91 -15.50
C ASN A 323 -31.56 -7.27 -14.03
N SER A 324 -31.13 -6.30 -13.20
CA SER A 324 -30.85 -6.58 -11.80
C SER A 324 -32.15 -6.70 -10.99
N SER A 325 -32.47 -7.92 -10.57
CA SER A 325 -33.50 -8.22 -9.56
C SER A 325 -33.14 -7.67 -8.15
N GLY A 326 -32.09 -6.86 -8.03
CA GLY A 326 -31.68 -6.20 -6.77
C GLY A 326 -31.07 -7.12 -5.69
N GLU A 327 -31.09 -8.44 -5.88
CA GLU A 327 -30.71 -9.41 -4.84
C GLU A 327 -29.23 -9.36 -4.41
N ASN A 328 -28.33 -8.88 -5.28
CA ASN A 328 -26.89 -8.82 -5.02
C ASN A 328 -26.33 -7.38 -4.91
N LEU A 329 -27.19 -6.37 -4.86
CA LEU A 329 -26.76 -4.99 -4.64
C LEU A 329 -26.59 -4.72 -3.12
N PRO A 330 -25.72 -3.75 -2.74
CA PRO A 330 -25.64 -3.32 -1.35
C PRO A 330 -27.03 -2.94 -0.83
N ASN A 331 -27.48 -3.61 0.24
CA ASN A 331 -28.78 -3.38 0.82
C ASN A 331 -28.65 -2.57 2.11
N THR A 332 -29.38 -1.46 2.20
CA THR A 332 -29.54 -0.70 3.44
C THR A 332 -30.98 -0.89 3.95
N LYS A 333 -31.14 -1.50 5.13
CA LYS A 333 -32.44 -1.59 5.78
C LYS A 333 -32.78 -0.23 6.39
N ILE A 334 -33.89 0.36 5.96
CA ILE A 334 -34.35 1.67 6.44
C ILE A 334 -35.74 1.45 7.05
N ASP A 335 -35.95 1.98 8.26
CA ASP A 335 -37.27 1.99 8.87
C ASP A 335 -38.14 3.03 8.13
N ILE A 336 -39.30 2.60 7.67
CA ILE A 336 -40.26 3.41 6.91
C ILE A 336 -40.65 4.68 7.68
N SER A 337 -40.68 4.62 8.99
CA SER A 337 -40.99 5.77 9.87
C SER A 337 -39.96 6.90 9.75
N ASN A 338 -38.71 6.60 9.29
CA ASN A 338 -37.62 7.56 9.16
C ASN A 338 -37.51 8.18 7.77
N ILE A 339 -38.25 7.69 6.77
CA ILE A 339 -38.04 8.09 5.37
C ILE A 339 -38.65 9.49 5.11
N GLY A 340 -39.76 9.84 5.71
CA GLY A 340 -40.48 11.07 5.35
C GLY A 340 -40.87 11.11 3.87
N ASN A 341 -41.46 12.20 3.40
CA ASN A 341 -41.87 12.35 1.99
C ASN A 341 -40.78 13.03 1.11
N ASP A 342 -39.53 13.07 1.55
CA ASP A 342 -38.43 13.78 0.85
C ASP A 342 -37.31 12.84 0.44
N VAL A 343 -37.10 12.71 -0.88
CA VAL A 343 -36.03 11.91 -1.50
C VAL A 343 -34.65 12.32 -0.99
N VAL A 344 -34.44 13.61 -0.71
CA VAL A 344 -33.15 14.11 -0.18
C VAL A 344 -32.86 13.49 1.20
N ASN A 345 -33.88 13.35 2.04
CA ASN A 345 -33.77 12.69 3.34
C ASN A 345 -33.45 11.19 3.17
N LEU A 346 -34.15 10.50 2.27
CA LEU A 346 -33.89 9.10 1.95
C LEU A 346 -32.42 8.87 1.55
N VAL A 347 -31.92 9.64 0.59
CA VAL A 347 -30.52 9.52 0.13
C VAL A 347 -29.56 9.86 1.25
N SER A 348 -29.84 10.84 2.10
CA SER A 348 -28.95 11.19 3.23
C SER A 348 -28.88 10.12 4.33
N ILE A 349 -29.89 9.25 4.44
CA ILE A 349 -29.88 8.09 5.34
C ILE A 349 -29.03 6.97 4.76
N ILE A 350 -29.09 6.77 3.44
CA ILE A 350 -28.33 5.73 2.71
C ILE A 350 -26.85 6.10 2.64
N ASP A 351 -26.54 7.33 2.22
CA ASP A 351 -25.18 7.83 2.14
C ASP A 351 -24.96 9.01 3.10
N LYS A 352 -24.36 8.71 4.23
CA LYS A 352 -24.06 9.68 5.29
C LYS A 352 -22.92 10.64 4.97
N ASN A 353 -22.19 10.39 3.90
CA ASN A 353 -21.06 11.23 3.49
C ASN A 353 -21.50 12.41 2.61
N LEU A 354 -22.71 12.33 2.02
CA LEU A 354 -23.24 13.39 1.17
C LEU A 354 -24.04 14.42 2.00
N SER A 355 -23.71 15.69 1.81
CA SER A 355 -24.53 16.78 2.36
C SER A 355 -25.86 16.92 1.59
N LYS A 356 -26.90 17.39 2.26
CA LYS A 356 -28.22 17.61 1.62
C LYS A 356 -28.15 18.54 0.40
N SER A 357 -27.19 19.47 0.34
CA SER A 357 -26.99 20.34 -0.82
C SER A 357 -26.35 19.61 -2.00
N GLU A 358 -25.42 18.72 -1.75
CA GLU A 358 -24.84 17.85 -2.78
C GLU A 358 -25.86 16.89 -3.35
N ILE A 359 -26.68 16.27 -2.49
CA ILE A 359 -27.79 15.41 -2.91
C ILE A 359 -28.75 16.14 -3.83
N ARG A 360 -29.17 17.38 -3.48
CA ARG A 360 -30.04 18.21 -4.35
C ARG A 360 -29.40 18.51 -5.70
N ARG A 361 -28.08 18.76 -5.72
CA ARG A 361 -27.32 19.00 -6.96
C ARG A 361 -27.27 17.75 -7.83
N LEU A 362 -27.00 16.58 -7.24
CA LEU A 362 -27.02 15.27 -7.92
C LEU A 362 -28.39 14.95 -8.53
N ILE A 363 -29.47 15.19 -7.80
CA ILE A 363 -30.83 15.00 -8.30
C ILE A 363 -31.09 15.92 -9.49
N LYS A 364 -30.71 17.22 -9.40
CA LYS A 364 -30.90 18.19 -10.49
C LYS A 364 -30.10 17.84 -11.77
N SER A 365 -28.94 17.20 -11.63
CA SER A 365 -28.09 16.78 -12.76
C SER A 365 -28.44 15.40 -13.30
N ASN A 366 -29.56 14.78 -12.85
CA ASN A 366 -29.94 13.39 -13.15
C ASN A 366 -28.84 12.36 -12.72
N GLY A 367 -27.98 12.71 -11.81
CA GLY A 367 -26.95 11.84 -11.24
C GLY A 367 -27.48 10.87 -10.19
N CYS A 368 -28.76 10.98 -9.82
CA CYS A 368 -29.45 10.09 -8.89
C CYS A 368 -30.77 9.63 -9.52
N LEU A 369 -30.91 8.32 -9.74
CA LEU A 369 -32.14 7.69 -10.25
C LEU A 369 -32.75 6.84 -9.14
N LEU A 370 -34.00 7.13 -8.79
CA LEU A 370 -34.79 6.31 -7.87
C LEU A 370 -35.77 5.45 -8.69
N TYR A 371 -35.51 4.12 -8.70
CA TYR A 371 -36.42 3.15 -9.30
C TYR A 371 -37.36 2.63 -8.22
N THR A 372 -38.65 2.99 -8.30
CA THR A 372 -39.72 2.33 -7.54
C THR A 372 -40.32 1.22 -8.40
N SER A 373 -41.17 0.33 -7.82
CA SER A 373 -41.90 -0.69 -8.60
C SER A 373 -42.52 -0.07 -9.85
N PRO A 374 -42.52 -0.79 -11.02
CA PRO A 374 -43.01 -0.22 -12.28
C PRO A 374 -44.42 0.34 -12.11
N SER A 375 -44.57 1.61 -12.52
CA SER A 375 -45.88 2.26 -12.52
C SER A 375 -46.76 1.60 -13.56
N PRO A 376 -48.10 1.45 -13.34
CA PRO A 376 -49.00 0.99 -14.38
C PRO A 376 -48.96 1.81 -15.69
N ARG A 377 -48.32 2.99 -15.68
CA ARG A 377 -48.11 3.84 -16.86
C ARG A 377 -46.95 3.38 -17.74
N ASP A 378 -46.04 2.53 -17.22
CA ASP A 378 -44.90 2.03 -17.95
C ASP A 378 -45.25 0.83 -18.85
N HIS A 379 -46.49 0.41 -18.86
CA HIS A 379 -47.06 -0.70 -19.65
C HIS A 379 -48.07 -0.23 -20.72
N GLN A 380 -48.04 1.04 -21.13
CA GLN A 380 -48.82 1.47 -22.29
C GLN A 380 -47.93 1.42 -23.55
N PRO A 381 -48.45 0.78 -24.66
CA PRO A 381 -47.70 0.54 -25.90
C PRO A 381 -47.41 1.82 -26.67
#